data_983acb87616e6cabe1a778292af19315
#
_entry.id   983acb87616e6cabe1a778292af19315
#
_cell.length_a   1.000
_cell.length_b   1.000
_cell.length_c   1.000
_cell.angle_alpha   90.00
_cell.angle_beta   90.00
_cell.angle_gamma   90.00
#
_symmetry.space_group_name_H-M   'P 1'
#
loop_
_entity.id
_entity.type
_entity.pdbx_description
1 polymer ?
#
loop_
_entity_poly.entity_id
_entity_poly.type
_entity_poly.pdbx_seq_one_letter_code
_entity_poly.pdbx_strand_id
1 'polypeptide(L)'
;MTNVAFRLDADTIVGTGHLMRCLTIADDLRILNYCCHFFSIKLTRPLHDLLVRHGHKVHIVENEKDIISLIKNLNPELLIIDHYGLDARFESKVRAFCKLILVIDDLADRSHKCDFLLDQGPLRTTEDYRPWVNRECKFFLGTKFALIRPEFRKHRKSHCNSWEKGLVCLGGADPCNVTLQILKALDRLIQMKEKKWTVLAGIANTHWKVLKQFSKQSSLDITLIKQSDKIAKLMANHDFAIGAAGGMTWERACIGLPTLTIPIVYNQRFGIQEIKHFGLGQTLDVSEICPNSMAIALDQLHLQSEEYRQNNF
;
A
#
# COMPACT_ATOMS: atom_id res chain seq x y z
N MET A 1 -2.32 29.15 -9.08
CA MET A 1 -2.40 27.68 -9.03
C MET A 1 -3.55 27.29 -8.13
N THR A 2 -4.34 26.33 -8.54
CA THR A 2 -5.46 25.83 -7.75
C THR A 2 -4.94 24.90 -6.65
N ASN A 3 -5.38 25.10 -5.42
CA ASN A 3 -4.91 24.33 -4.27
C ASN A 3 -5.77 23.07 -4.08
N VAL A 4 -5.10 21.95 -3.81
CA VAL A 4 -5.69 20.68 -3.37
C VAL A 4 -5.09 20.31 -2.02
N ALA A 5 -5.93 19.94 -1.08
CA ALA A 5 -5.54 19.54 0.26
C ALA A 5 -5.66 18.03 0.44
N PHE A 6 -4.72 17.44 1.14
CA PHE A 6 -4.73 16.02 1.54
C PHE A 6 -4.66 15.93 3.05
N ARG A 7 -5.59 15.22 3.68
CA ARG A 7 -5.56 14.91 5.11
C ARG A 7 -5.30 13.42 5.30
N LEU A 8 -4.14 13.11 5.84
CA LEU A 8 -3.74 11.74 6.16
C LEU A 8 -2.75 11.72 7.34
N ASP A 9 -2.57 10.57 7.94
CA ASP A 9 -1.45 10.27 8.83
C ASP A 9 -0.67 9.06 8.31
N ALA A 10 0.65 9.04 8.54
CA ALA A 10 1.50 7.93 8.16
C ALA A 10 2.71 7.83 9.11
N ASP A 11 2.75 6.75 9.88
CA ASP A 11 3.83 6.45 10.81
C ASP A 11 4.17 4.95 10.80
N THR A 12 4.91 4.49 11.79
CA THR A 12 5.27 3.07 11.93
C THR A 12 4.10 2.19 12.37
N ILE A 13 3.03 2.76 12.90
CA ILE A 13 1.82 2.06 13.38
C ILE A 13 0.75 2.03 12.29
N VAL A 14 0.42 3.20 11.72
CA VAL A 14 -0.58 3.35 10.65
C VAL A 14 -0.07 2.75 9.34
N GLY A 15 1.25 2.75 9.13
CA GLY A 15 1.87 2.33 7.89
C GLY A 15 1.99 3.44 6.85
N THR A 16 2.46 3.09 5.67
CA THR A 16 2.73 4.06 4.59
C THR A 16 1.68 4.05 3.48
N GLY A 17 0.67 3.17 3.57
CA GLY A 17 -0.32 2.95 2.52
C GLY A 17 -1.11 4.20 2.16
N HIS A 18 -1.67 4.90 3.16
CA HIS A 18 -2.41 6.15 2.99
C HIS A 18 -1.58 7.21 2.26
N LEU A 19 -0.33 7.40 2.69
CA LEU A 19 0.56 8.38 2.06
C LEU A 19 0.84 8.01 0.60
N MET A 20 1.14 6.75 0.31
CA MET A 20 1.54 6.33 -1.04
C MET A 20 0.39 6.46 -2.04
N ARG A 21 -0.85 6.12 -1.64
CA ARG A 21 -2.01 6.29 -2.53
C ARG A 21 -2.39 7.76 -2.72
N CYS A 22 -2.29 8.59 -1.68
CA CYS A 22 -2.45 10.03 -1.81
C CYS A 22 -1.34 10.69 -2.64
N LEU A 23 -0.09 10.25 -2.49
CA LEU A 23 1.04 10.72 -3.30
C LEU A 23 0.83 10.42 -4.79
N THR A 24 0.27 9.25 -5.13
CA THR A 24 -0.06 8.89 -6.52
C THR A 24 -1.02 9.91 -7.14
N ILE A 25 -2.09 10.28 -6.41
CA ILE A 25 -3.05 11.30 -6.87
C ILE A 25 -2.36 12.69 -6.96
N ALA A 26 -1.56 13.03 -5.94
CA ALA A 26 -0.91 14.34 -5.88
C ALA A 26 0.10 14.57 -7.01
N ASP A 27 0.86 13.53 -7.38
CA ASP A 27 1.81 13.57 -8.49
C ASP A 27 1.09 13.81 -9.83
N ASP A 28 -0.04 13.13 -10.07
CA ASP A 28 -0.86 13.34 -11.27
C ASP A 28 -1.48 14.76 -11.28
N LEU A 29 -2.00 15.23 -10.14
CA LEU A 29 -2.53 16.59 -10.02
C LEU A 29 -1.44 17.65 -10.22
N ARG A 30 -0.21 17.42 -9.79
CA ARG A 30 0.92 18.32 -10.01
C ARG A 30 1.25 18.45 -11.51
N ILE A 31 1.17 17.36 -12.28
CA ILE A 31 1.33 17.39 -13.73
C ILE A 31 0.25 18.29 -14.38
N LEU A 32 -0.94 18.34 -13.79
CA LEU A 32 -2.06 19.20 -14.20
C LEU A 32 -1.97 20.63 -13.62
N ASN A 33 -0.83 21.03 -13.06
CA ASN A 33 -0.57 22.35 -12.45
C ASN A 33 -1.39 22.68 -11.21
N TYR A 34 -1.84 21.68 -10.45
CA TYR A 34 -2.39 21.89 -9.11
C TYR A 34 -1.27 21.99 -8.05
N CYS A 35 -1.52 22.76 -7.00
CA CYS A 35 -0.64 22.85 -5.84
C CYS A 35 -1.17 21.96 -4.72
N CYS A 36 -0.45 20.88 -4.41
CA CYS A 36 -0.88 19.88 -3.42
C CYS A 36 -0.27 20.17 -2.04
N HIS A 37 -1.13 20.21 -1.01
CA HIS A 37 -0.80 20.48 0.38
C HIS A 37 -1.19 19.28 1.24
N PHE A 38 -0.24 18.67 1.94
CA PHE A 38 -0.45 17.54 2.84
C PHE A 38 -0.54 18.04 4.29
N PHE A 39 -1.60 17.68 4.98
CA PHE A 39 -1.88 18.00 6.38
C PHE A 39 -1.85 16.73 7.22
N SER A 40 -0.97 16.68 8.22
CA SER A 40 -0.75 15.49 9.03
C SER A 40 -0.48 15.85 10.48
N ILE A 41 -0.93 15.00 11.41
CA ILE A 41 -0.53 15.05 12.83
C ILE A 41 0.62 14.08 13.06
N LYS A 42 0.58 12.93 12.41
CA LYS A 42 1.58 11.87 12.54
C LYS A 42 2.24 11.61 11.19
N LEU A 43 3.46 12.11 11.02
CA LEU A 43 4.25 11.89 9.82
C LEU A 43 5.72 11.74 10.17
N THR A 44 6.33 10.61 9.81
CA THR A 44 7.75 10.40 10.08
C THR A 44 8.62 11.25 9.16
N ARG A 45 9.82 11.63 9.62
CA ARG A 45 10.76 12.47 8.85
C ARG A 45 11.06 11.92 7.45
N PRO A 46 11.32 10.61 7.25
CA PRO A 46 11.57 10.07 5.91
C PRO A 46 10.37 10.24 4.95
N LEU A 47 9.13 10.14 5.46
CA LEU A 47 7.92 10.32 4.65
C LEU A 47 7.64 11.79 4.33
N HIS A 48 7.93 12.70 5.29
CA HIS A 48 7.95 14.13 5.03
C HIS A 48 8.90 14.48 3.89
N ASP A 49 10.15 14.02 3.98
CA ASP A 49 11.18 14.31 2.98
C ASP A 49 10.85 13.69 1.61
N LEU A 50 10.12 12.57 1.58
CA LEU A 50 9.59 11.99 0.35
C LEU A 50 8.60 12.95 -0.33
N LEU A 51 7.58 13.45 0.39
CA LEU A 51 6.60 14.39 -0.15
C LEU A 51 7.24 15.68 -0.66
N VAL A 52 8.21 16.23 0.09
CA VAL A 52 8.94 17.45 -0.31
C VAL A 52 9.76 17.22 -1.58
N ARG A 53 10.43 16.06 -1.72
CA ARG A 53 11.16 15.70 -2.95
C ARG A 53 10.24 15.58 -4.18
N HIS A 54 8.99 15.15 -3.98
CA HIS A 54 7.98 15.14 -5.04
C HIS A 54 7.40 16.53 -5.35
N GLY A 55 7.83 17.58 -4.62
CA GLY A 55 7.43 18.98 -4.86
C GLY A 55 6.12 19.37 -4.21
N HIS A 56 5.64 18.61 -3.21
CA HIS A 56 4.43 18.91 -2.47
C HIS A 56 4.72 19.72 -1.20
N LYS A 57 3.74 20.49 -0.74
CA LYS A 57 3.81 21.24 0.50
C LYS A 57 3.33 20.38 1.65
N VAL A 58 4.07 20.37 2.75
CA VAL A 58 3.79 19.51 3.93
C VAL A 58 3.60 20.37 5.16
N HIS A 59 2.51 20.14 5.88
CA HIS A 59 2.11 20.82 7.10
C HIS A 59 1.92 19.79 8.21
N ILE A 60 2.85 19.74 9.16
CA ILE A 60 2.76 18.90 10.35
C ILE A 60 2.28 19.78 11.49
N VAL A 61 1.21 19.37 12.16
CA VAL A 61 0.59 20.10 13.26
C VAL A 61 0.28 19.17 14.44
N GLU A 62 -0.04 19.73 15.59
CA GLU A 62 -0.23 18.96 16.82
C GLU A 62 -1.64 18.39 16.96
N ASN A 63 -2.66 19.03 16.35
CA ASN A 63 -4.04 18.64 16.54
C ASN A 63 -4.94 19.00 15.34
N GLU A 64 -6.18 18.48 15.34
CA GLU A 64 -7.14 18.67 14.24
C GLU A 64 -7.65 20.12 14.13
N LYS A 65 -7.66 20.91 15.22
CA LYS A 65 -8.11 22.32 15.16
C LYS A 65 -7.17 23.13 14.29
N ASP A 66 -5.87 22.88 14.38
CA ASP A 66 -4.87 23.55 13.56
C ASP A 66 -5.01 23.13 12.09
N ILE A 67 -5.30 21.85 11.80
CA ILE A 67 -5.60 21.39 10.44
C ILE A 67 -6.81 22.14 9.87
N ILE A 68 -7.90 22.22 10.61
CA ILE A 68 -9.12 22.94 10.18
C ILE A 68 -8.81 24.40 9.88
N SER A 69 -8.01 25.05 10.73
CA SER A 69 -7.60 26.45 10.54
C SER A 69 -6.75 26.64 9.29
N LEU A 70 -5.84 25.72 9.02
CA LEU A 70 -5.00 25.74 7.81
C LEU A 70 -5.83 25.48 6.55
N ILE A 71 -6.78 24.54 6.58
CA ILE A 71 -7.71 24.26 5.47
C ILE A 71 -8.56 25.49 5.19
N LYS A 72 -9.08 26.17 6.24
CA LYS A 72 -9.84 27.41 6.10
C LYS A 72 -9.02 28.50 5.41
N ASN A 73 -7.78 28.70 5.80
CA ASN A 73 -6.91 29.72 5.22
C ASN A 73 -6.49 29.37 3.77
N LEU A 74 -6.32 28.07 3.48
CA LEU A 74 -5.96 27.60 2.14
C LEU A 74 -7.12 27.67 1.16
N ASN A 75 -8.36 27.47 1.63
CA ASN A 75 -9.60 27.41 0.84
C ASN A 75 -9.44 26.53 -0.43
N PRO A 76 -9.16 25.22 -0.28
CA PRO A 76 -8.85 24.37 -1.40
C PRO A 76 -10.06 24.07 -2.28
N GLU A 77 -9.83 23.85 -3.58
CA GLU A 77 -10.85 23.38 -4.51
C GLU A 77 -11.33 21.96 -4.14
N LEU A 78 -10.39 21.11 -3.76
CA LEU A 78 -10.62 19.72 -3.38
C LEU A 78 -9.86 19.39 -2.08
N LEU A 79 -10.57 18.78 -1.13
CA LEU A 79 -9.98 18.13 0.04
C LEU A 79 -10.08 16.62 -0.13
N ILE A 80 -8.96 15.93 -0.09
CA ILE A 80 -8.86 14.47 -0.11
C ILE A 80 -8.56 13.99 1.30
N ILE A 81 -9.40 13.12 1.83
CA ILE A 81 -9.28 12.56 3.19
C ILE A 81 -9.01 11.06 3.07
N ASP A 82 -7.90 10.63 3.63
CA ASP A 82 -7.50 9.23 3.68
C ASP A 82 -7.05 8.88 5.10
N HIS A 83 -8.02 8.53 5.97
CA HIS A 83 -7.74 8.37 7.39
C HIS A 83 -8.84 7.57 8.12
N TYR A 84 -8.49 6.45 8.74
CA TYR A 84 -9.44 5.56 9.43
C TYR A 84 -10.15 6.19 10.64
N GLY A 85 -9.56 7.16 11.30
CA GLY A 85 -10.13 7.83 12.49
C GLY A 85 -10.97 9.07 12.20
N LEU A 86 -11.17 9.46 10.92
CA LEU A 86 -11.99 10.61 10.53
C LEU A 86 -13.31 10.15 9.91
N ASP A 87 -14.36 10.91 10.17
CA ASP A 87 -15.74 10.62 9.76
C ASP A 87 -16.49 11.92 9.38
N ALA A 88 -17.81 11.79 9.16
CA ALA A 88 -18.72 12.90 8.83
C ALA A 88 -18.62 14.10 9.79
N ARG A 89 -18.16 13.91 11.04
CA ARG A 89 -18.01 15.02 12.01
C ARG A 89 -16.85 15.92 11.62
N PHE A 90 -15.72 15.37 11.21
CA PHE A 90 -14.59 16.15 10.70
C PHE A 90 -14.95 16.82 9.37
N GLU A 91 -15.52 16.07 8.44
CA GLU A 91 -15.90 16.53 7.11
C GLU A 91 -16.91 17.71 7.19
N SER A 92 -17.87 17.64 8.13
CA SER A 92 -18.81 18.74 8.39
C SER A 92 -18.12 20.01 8.86
N LYS A 93 -17.06 19.93 9.67
CA LYS A 93 -16.31 21.09 10.16
C LYS A 93 -15.54 21.80 9.04
N VAL A 94 -15.06 21.05 8.05
CA VAL A 94 -14.26 21.61 6.94
C VAL A 94 -15.09 21.93 5.70
N ARG A 95 -16.34 21.46 5.62
CA ARG A 95 -17.22 21.58 4.44
C ARG A 95 -17.35 23.01 3.92
N ALA A 96 -17.43 24.01 4.82
CA ALA A 96 -17.57 25.42 4.43
C ALA A 96 -16.31 26.01 3.79
N PHE A 97 -15.17 25.33 3.88
CA PHE A 97 -13.85 25.82 3.46
C PHE A 97 -13.28 25.12 2.22
N CYS A 98 -13.99 24.14 1.67
CA CYS A 98 -13.58 23.43 0.45
C CYS A 98 -14.79 23.21 -0.45
N LYS A 99 -14.58 23.31 -1.78
CA LYS A 99 -15.68 23.11 -2.71
C LYS A 99 -16.08 21.63 -2.79
N LEU A 100 -15.12 20.74 -2.82
CA LEU A 100 -15.32 19.29 -2.97
C LEU A 100 -14.55 18.53 -1.90
N ILE A 101 -15.14 17.43 -1.45
CA ILE A 101 -14.51 16.48 -0.54
C ILE A 101 -14.53 15.09 -1.19
N LEU A 102 -13.34 14.50 -1.35
CA LEU A 102 -13.14 13.09 -1.71
C LEU A 102 -12.67 12.33 -0.46
N VAL A 103 -13.37 11.27 -0.10
CA VAL A 103 -12.92 10.32 0.92
C VAL A 103 -12.38 9.07 0.25
N ILE A 104 -11.21 8.61 0.69
CA ILE A 104 -10.69 7.29 0.36
C ILE A 104 -10.97 6.40 1.57
N ASP A 105 -11.80 5.39 1.38
CA ASP A 105 -12.19 4.43 2.42
C ASP A 105 -12.22 3.02 1.86
N ASP A 106 -11.88 2.04 2.69
CA ASP A 106 -11.86 0.61 2.35
C ASP A 106 -12.50 -0.27 3.46
N LEU A 107 -13.14 0.38 4.45
CA LEU A 107 -13.76 -0.32 5.58
C LEU A 107 -15.30 -0.39 5.48
N ALA A 108 -15.96 0.64 4.97
CA ALA A 108 -17.42 0.79 4.92
C ALA A 108 -18.09 0.62 6.29
N ASP A 109 -17.51 1.23 7.34
CA ASP A 109 -17.90 1.03 8.75
C ASP A 109 -18.28 2.32 9.48
N ARG A 110 -18.21 3.47 8.82
CA ARG A 110 -18.48 4.79 9.42
C ARG A 110 -19.11 5.77 8.43
N SER A 111 -19.81 6.77 8.96
CA SER A 111 -20.50 7.76 8.12
C SER A 111 -19.54 8.80 7.53
N HIS A 112 -19.81 9.21 6.29
CA HIS A 112 -19.08 10.24 5.57
C HIS A 112 -20.01 11.30 4.98
N LYS A 113 -19.57 12.57 4.99
CA LYS A 113 -20.24 13.69 4.37
C LYS A 113 -19.38 14.26 3.24
N CYS A 114 -19.27 13.48 2.17
CA CYS A 114 -18.38 13.74 1.05
C CYS A 114 -19.15 13.84 -0.28
N ASP A 115 -18.51 14.42 -1.29
CA ASP A 115 -19.01 14.47 -2.67
C ASP A 115 -18.61 13.23 -3.46
N PHE A 116 -17.45 12.66 -3.12
CA PHE A 116 -16.89 11.49 -3.76
C PHE A 116 -16.36 10.51 -2.71
N LEU A 117 -16.58 9.22 -2.95
CA LEU A 117 -15.98 8.14 -2.18
C LEU A 117 -15.24 7.20 -3.11
N LEU A 118 -13.97 6.93 -2.80
CA LEU A 118 -13.12 6.02 -3.54
C LEU A 118 -12.75 4.82 -2.67
N ASP A 119 -13.07 3.63 -3.19
CA ASP A 119 -12.56 2.36 -2.69
C ASP A 119 -12.03 1.53 -3.87
N GLN A 120 -10.74 1.26 -3.84
CA GLN A 120 -10.06 0.48 -4.87
C GLN A 120 -10.22 -1.04 -4.69
N GLY A 121 -10.83 -1.47 -3.59
CA GLY A 121 -11.11 -2.88 -3.31
C GLY A 121 -12.16 -3.46 -4.28
N PRO A 122 -11.95 -4.69 -4.80
CA PRO A 122 -12.81 -5.26 -5.82
C PRO A 122 -14.14 -5.82 -5.29
N LEU A 123 -14.27 -6.06 -3.98
CA LEU A 123 -15.46 -6.71 -3.39
C LEU A 123 -16.52 -5.73 -2.90
N ARG A 124 -16.18 -4.46 -2.72
CA ARG A 124 -17.15 -3.47 -2.23
C ARG A 124 -18.05 -2.97 -3.35
N THR A 125 -19.32 -2.81 -3.00
CA THR A 125 -20.37 -2.34 -3.89
C THR A 125 -20.97 -1.02 -3.40
N THR A 126 -21.83 -0.43 -4.20
CA THR A 126 -22.56 0.78 -3.81
C THR A 126 -23.43 0.54 -2.58
N GLU A 127 -23.99 -0.64 -2.43
CA GLU A 127 -24.89 -1.04 -1.33
C GLU A 127 -24.15 -1.05 0.01
N ASP A 128 -22.86 -1.41 0.04
CA ASP A 128 -22.01 -1.40 1.25
C ASP A 128 -21.84 0.02 1.79
N TYR A 129 -21.76 1.02 0.89
CA TYR A 129 -21.49 2.42 1.24
C TYR A 129 -22.75 3.29 1.37
N ARG A 130 -23.89 2.91 0.76
CA ARG A 130 -25.11 3.73 0.81
C ARG A 130 -25.59 4.12 2.20
N PRO A 131 -25.52 3.26 3.23
CA PRO A 131 -25.91 3.62 4.59
C PRO A 131 -25.00 4.70 5.23
N TRP A 132 -23.80 4.87 4.70
CA TRP A 132 -22.74 5.66 5.31
C TRP A 132 -22.50 7.02 4.65
N VAL A 133 -23.16 7.33 3.51
CA VAL A 133 -22.94 8.56 2.76
C VAL A 133 -24.24 9.29 2.42
N ASN A 134 -24.14 10.57 2.09
CA ASN A 134 -25.27 11.34 1.55
C ASN A 134 -25.67 10.83 0.15
N ARG A 135 -26.95 11.10 -0.25
CA ARG A 135 -27.53 10.58 -1.51
C ARG A 135 -26.77 11.03 -2.76
N GLU A 136 -26.21 12.23 -2.74
CA GLU A 136 -25.50 12.86 -3.85
C GLU A 136 -24.07 12.35 -4.01
N CYS A 137 -23.55 11.59 -3.05
CA CYS A 137 -22.18 11.07 -3.11
C CYS A 137 -22.00 10.16 -4.34
N LYS A 138 -20.96 10.46 -5.13
CA LYS A 138 -20.57 9.65 -6.28
C LYS A 138 -19.47 8.67 -5.88
N PHE A 139 -19.57 7.44 -6.39
CA PHE A 139 -18.68 6.36 -6.03
C PHE A 139 -17.65 6.07 -7.13
N PHE A 140 -16.42 5.84 -6.70
CA PHE A 140 -15.33 5.26 -7.49
C PHE A 140 -14.94 3.93 -6.84
N LEU A 141 -15.62 2.84 -7.22
CA LEU A 141 -15.45 1.52 -6.62
C LEU A 141 -14.81 0.52 -7.57
N GLY A 142 -13.94 -0.31 -6.97
CA GLY A 142 -13.29 -1.42 -7.65
C GLY A 142 -11.93 -1.10 -8.25
N THR A 143 -11.28 -2.14 -8.75
CA THR A 143 -9.88 -2.12 -9.21
C THR A 143 -9.59 -1.15 -10.36
N LYS A 144 -10.61 -0.80 -11.17
CA LYS A 144 -10.46 0.22 -12.23
C LYS A 144 -10.09 1.61 -11.69
N PHE A 145 -10.31 1.86 -10.39
CA PHE A 145 -9.92 3.07 -9.69
C PHE A 145 -8.71 2.85 -8.77
N ALA A 146 -8.00 1.73 -8.92
CA ALA A 146 -6.81 1.46 -8.15
C ALA A 146 -5.74 2.55 -8.37
N LEU A 147 -5.26 3.09 -7.26
CA LEU A 147 -4.26 4.16 -7.23
C LEU A 147 -2.87 3.56 -7.45
N ILE A 148 -2.60 3.18 -8.69
CA ILE A 148 -1.35 2.55 -9.11
C ILE A 148 -0.48 3.59 -9.83
N ARG A 149 0.75 3.74 -9.34
CA ARG A 149 1.74 4.63 -9.95
C ARG A 149 1.98 4.24 -11.42
N PRO A 150 2.09 5.21 -12.36
CA PRO A 150 2.19 4.93 -13.80
C PRO A 150 3.36 4.01 -14.19
N GLU A 151 4.44 4.01 -13.41
CA GLU A 151 5.63 3.19 -13.63
C GLU A 151 5.35 1.68 -13.59
N PHE A 152 4.36 1.21 -12.80
CA PHE A 152 4.04 -0.22 -12.70
C PHE A 152 3.43 -0.75 -13.99
N ARG A 153 2.55 0.02 -14.65
CA ARG A 153 1.95 -0.36 -15.94
C ARG A 153 3.00 -0.56 -17.04
N LYS A 154 4.09 0.23 -17.01
CA LYS A 154 5.19 0.14 -17.99
C LYS A 154 6.03 -1.13 -17.83
N HIS A 155 5.97 -1.78 -16.68
CA HIS A 155 6.81 -2.94 -16.35
C HIS A 155 6.03 -4.26 -16.30
N ARG A 156 4.78 -4.29 -16.81
CA ARG A 156 3.98 -5.52 -16.85
C ARG A 156 4.71 -6.62 -17.63
N LYS A 157 4.74 -7.82 -17.03
CA LYS A 157 5.29 -9.03 -17.64
C LYS A 157 4.16 -9.92 -18.16
N SER A 158 4.30 -10.42 -19.40
CA SER A 158 3.38 -11.39 -19.97
C SER A 158 3.74 -12.82 -19.58
N HIS A 159 5.04 -13.14 -19.50
CA HIS A 159 5.55 -14.49 -19.17
C HIS A 159 6.82 -14.43 -18.32
N CYS A 160 7.04 -15.43 -17.50
CA CYS A 160 8.30 -15.67 -16.79
C CYS A 160 8.56 -17.19 -16.74
N ASN A 161 9.64 -17.62 -17.36
CA ASN A 161 10.02 -19.04 -17.44
C ASN A 161 10.97 -19.44 -16.30
N SER A 162 11.29 -18.53 -15.38
CA SER A 162 12.22 -18.73 -14.30
C SER A 162 11.51 -18.67 -12.96
N TRP A 163 12.03 -19.37 -11.95
CA TRP A 163 11.55 -19.36 -10.57
C TRP A 163 12.76 -19.28 -9.61
N GLU A 164 13.69 -18.37 -9.95
CA GLU A 164 14.99 -18.28 -9.28
C GLU A 164 15.10 -17.05 -8.37
N LYS A 165 14.36 -15.97 -8.67
CA LYS A 165 14.47 -14.68 -7.98
C LYS A 165 13.23 -14.38 -7.18
N GLY A 166 13.33 -14.49 -5.86
CA GLY A 166 12.27 -14.12 -4.92
C GLY A 166 12.43 -12.71 -4.35
N LEU A 167 11.35 -11.96 -4.26
CA LEU A 167 11.28 -10.66 -3.61
C LEU A 167 10.50 -10.77 -2.30
N VAL A 168 11.07 -10.35 -1.18
CA VAL A 168 10.35 -10.16 0.09
C VAL A 168 10.11 -8.67 0.30
N CYS A 169 8.85 -8.25 0.31
CA CYS A 169 8.48 -6.85 0.51
C CYS A 169 7.14 -6.72 1.23
N LEU A 170 7.18 -6.45 2.53
CA LEU A 170 5.99 -6.34 3.39
C LEU A 170 5.50 -4.88 3.57
N GLY A 171 5.96 -3.97 2.73
CA GLY A 171 5.58 -2.55 2.78
C GLY A 171 6.60 -1.68 3.51
N GLY A 172 6.15 -0.50 3.98
CA GLY A 172 7.06 0.54 4.48
C GLY A 172 7.56 0.35 5.90
N ALA A 173 6.84 -0.37 6.76
CA ALA A 173 7.09 -0.39 8.21
C ALA A 173 7.40 -1.79 8.79
N ASP A 174 6.56 -2.79 8.54
CA ASP A 174 6.65 -4.15 9.13
C ASP A 174 6.86 -4.13 10.67
N PRO A 175 5.90 -3.63 11.45
CA PRO A 175 6.08 -3.36 12.88
C PRO A 175 6.39 -4.61 13.71
N CYS A 176 5.88 -5.77 13.30
CA CYS A 176 6.08 -7.06 13.99
C CYS A 176 7.28 -7.86 13.47
N ASN A 177 8.10 -7.27 12.58
CA ASN A 177 9.26 -7.92 11.96
C ASN A 177 8.92 -9.29 11.33
N VAL A 178 7.79 -9.36 10.63
CA VAL A 178 7.34 -10.57 9.92
C VAL A 178 8.33 -10.95 8.81
N THR A 179 9.01 -9.96 8.23
CA THR A 179 10.14 -10.19 7.29
C THR A 179 11.16 -11.16 7.86
N LEU A 180 11.59 -10.97 9.12
CA LEU A 180 12.58 -11.88 9.74
C LEU A 180 12.00 -13.28 9.97
N GLN A 181 10.71 -13.39 10.32
CA GLN A 181 10.06 -14.70 10.51
C GLN A 181 10.02 -15.47 9.20
N ILE A 182 9.68 -14.82 8.09
CA ILE A 182 9.70 -15.38 6.74
C ILE A 182 11.12 -15.86 6.39
N LEU A 183 12.12 -14.99 6.55
CA LEU A 183 13.51 -15.33 6.22
C LEU A 183 14.04 -16.52 7.02
N LYS A 184 13.71 -16.61 8.32
CA LYS A 184 14.06 -17.75 9.17
C LYS A 184 13.38 -19.05 8.72
N ALA A 185 12.14 -18.98 8.24
CA ALA A 185 11.44 -20.15 7.71
C ALA A 185 12.07 -20.60 6.37
N LEU A 186 12.38 -19.67 5.47
CA LEU A 186 13.03 -19.94 4.18
C LEU A 186 14.44 -20.52 4.35
N ASP A 187 15.23 -20.03 5.31
CA ASP A 187 16.61 -20.48 5.58
C ASP A 187 16.68 -21.95 5.99
N ARG A 188 15.59 -22.53 6.49
CA ARG A 188 15.47 -23.94 6.82
C ARG A 188 15.09 -24.84 5.64
N LEU A 189 14.75 -24.27 4.47
CA LEU A 189 14.33 -24.98 3.28
C LEU A 189 15.49 -25.08 2.28
N ILE A 190 15.95 -26.28 1.98
CA ILE A 190 17.10 -26.53 1.10
C ILE A 190 16.87 -25.92 -0.28
N GLN A 191 15.67 -26.13 -0.87
CA GLN A 191 15.31 -25.62 -2.20
C GLN A 191 15.26 -24.07 -2.28
N MET A 192 15.22 -23.38 -1.16
CA MET A 192 15.22 -21.92 -1.13
C MET A 192 16.63 -21.31 -1.09
N LYS A 193 17.65 -22.12 -0.76
CA LYS A 193 19.06 -21.70 -0.71
C LYS A 193 19.67 -21.50 -2.10
N GLU A 194 19.12 -22.15 -3.11
CA GLU A 194 19.55 -22.00 -4.50
C GLU A 194 18.96 -20.76 -5.18
N LYS A 195 17.99 -20.10 -4.54
CA LYS A 195 17.32 -18.90 -5.06
C LYS A 195 18.00 -17.62 -4.60
N LYS A 196 17.93 -16.59 -5.45
CA LYS A 196 18.37 -15.23 -5.13
C LYS A 196 17.22 -14.46 -4.47
N TRP A 197 17.44 -14.00 -3.26
CA TRP A 197 16.43 -13.25 -2.52
C TRP A 197 16.77 -11.78 -2.46
N THR A 198 15.84 -10.94 -2.85
CA THR A 198 15.91 -9.52 -2.55
C THR A 198 14.90 -9.19 -1.44
N VAL A 199 15.36 -8.52 -0.40
CA VAL A 199 14.53 -8.09 0.72
C VAL A 199 14.45 -6.58 0.72
N LEU A 200 13.27 -6.03 0.41
CA LEU A 200 13.01 -4.60 0.52
C LEU A 200 12.34 -4.31 1.87
N ALA A 201 13.12 -3.81 2.82
CA ALA A 201 12.68 -3.64 4.21
C ALA A 201 11.64 -2.53 4.40
N GLY A 202 11.73 -1.44 3.63
CA GLY A 202 10.88 -0.27 3.72
C GLY A 202 11.51 0.89 4.49
N ILE A 203 11.07 2.10 4.13
CA ILE A 203 11.65 3.37 4.63
C ILE A 203 11.44 3.58 6.13
N ALA A 204 10.30 3.12 6.66
CA ALA A 204 9.91 3.25 8.07
C ALA A 204 10.21 1.98 8.90
N ASN A 205 10.92 0.99 8.32
CA ASN A 205 11.25 -0.24 9.02
C ASN A 205 12.29 0.01 10.11
N THR A 206 11.94 -0.33 11.35
CA THR A 206 12.80 -0.16 12.55
C THR A 206 13.74 -1.34 12.78
N HIS A 207 13.52 -2.48 12.09
CA HIS A 207 14.25 -3.74 12.29
C HIS A 207 15.48 -3.90 11.38
N TRP A 208 15.89 -2.83 10.67
CA TRP A 208 17.00 -2.86 9.70
C TRP A 208 18.27 -3.52 10.23
N LYS A 209 18.68 -3.20 11.46
CA LYS A 209 19.91 -3.76 12.06
C LYS A 209 19.83 -5.28 12.20
N VAL A 210 18.70 -5.78 12.66
CA VAL A 210 18.45 -7.23 12.86
C VAL A 210 18.41 -7.95 11.52
N LEU A 211 17.72 -7.40 10.52
CA LEU A 211 17.67 -7.95 9.17
C LEU A 211 19.06 -8.00 8.53
N LYS A 212 19.88 -6.96 8.70
CA LYS A 212 21.26 -6.90 8.21
C LYS A 212 22.16 -7.93 8.91
N GLN A 213 21.98 -8.17 10.19
CA GLN A 213 22.71 -9.20 10.91
C GLN A 213 22.32 -10.60 10.41
N PHE A 214 21.02 -10.86 10.28
CA PHE A 214 20.50 -12.12 9.77
C PHE A 214 21.00 -12.41 8.34
N SER A 215 20.96 -11.44 7.43
CA SER A 215 21.40 -11.63 6.04
C SER A 215 22.88 -12.02 5.90
N LYS A 216 23.71 -11.68 6.90
CA LYS A 216 25.14 -12.08 6.92
C LYS A 216 25.37 -13.50 7.45
N GLN A 217 24.43 -14.01 8.25
CA GLN A 217 24.54 -15.32 8.94
C GLN A 217 23.74 -16.42 8.26
N SER A 218 22.75 -16.02 7.44
CA SER A 218 21.86 -16.91 6.70
C SER A 218 22.60 -17.66 5.59
N SER A 219 22.15 -18.88 5.31
CA SER A 219 22.58 -19.65 4.15
C SER A 219 21.86 -19.28 2.84
N LEU A 220 20.89 -18.36 2.89
CA LEU A 220 20.21 -17.80 1.72
C LEU A 220 21.09 -16.74 1.03
N ASP A 221 21.04 -16.66 -0.30
CA ASP A 221 21.64 -15.55 -1.07
C ASP A 221 20.72 -14.31 -0.96
N ILE A 222 20.98 -13.45 0.02
CA ILE A 222 20.13 -12.28 0.35
C ILE A 222 20.77 -10.96 -0.05
N THR A 223 20.14 -10.23 -0.95
CA THR A 223 20.39 -8.80 -1.17
C THR A 223 19.40 -7.97 -0.35
N LEU A 224 19.89 -7.25 0.66
CA LEU A 224 19.05 -6.42 1.54
C LEU A 224 19.04 -4.97 1.07
N ILE A 225 17.85 -4.43 0.78
CA ILE A 225 17.61 -3.05 0.33
C ILE A 225 16.73 -2.35 1.35
N LYS A 226 17.14 -1.18 1.82
CA LYS A 226 16.34 -0.40 2.77
C LYS A 226 15.20 0.35 2.10
N GLN A 227 15.48 0.96 0.95
CA GLN A 227 14.53 1.76 0.16
C GLN A 227 14.93 1.71 -1.32
N SER A 228 13.94 1.83 -2.20
CA SER A 228 14.18 1.94 -3.63
C SER A 228 13.20 2.94 -4.24
N ASP A 229 13.72 3.86 -5.05
CA ASP A 229 12.91 4.79 -5.86
C ASP A 229 12.46 4.13 -7.19
N LYS A 230 12.93 2.90 -7.47
CA LYS A 230 12.63 2.12 -8.69
C LYS A 230 11.90 0.80 -8.35
N ILE A 231 10.87 0.88 -7.50
CA ILE A 231 10.17 -0.30 -6.98
C ILE A 231 9.53 -1.11 -8.12
N ALA A 232 8.92 -0.47 -9.11
CA ALA A 232 8.33 -1.14 -10.26
C ALA A 232 9.36 -1.97 -11.04
N LYS A 233 10.53 -1.38 -11.33
CA LYS A 233 11.64 -2.11 -11.95
C LYS A 233 12.18 -3.23 -11.08
N LEU A 234 12.26 -2.99 -9.76
CA LEU A 234 12.67 -4.01 -8.80
C LEU A 234 11.71 -5.22 -8.85
N MET A 235 10.41 -4.99 -8.74
CA MET A 235 9.40 -6.05 -8.83
C MET A 235 9.45 -6.77 -10.18
N ALA A 236 9.58 -6.03 -11.28
CA ALA A 236 9.67 -6.59 -12.62
C ALA A 236 10.90 -7.50 -12.83
N ASN A 237 11.96 -7.33 -12.07
CA ASN A 237 13.17 -8.14 -12.16
C ASN A 237 13.13 -9.43 -11.32
N HIS A 238 12.01 -9.70 -10.65
CA HIS A 238 11.81 -10.90 -9.82
C HIS A 238 10.76 -11.82 -10.45
N ASP A 239 10.79 -13.09 -10.11
CA ASP A 239 9.94 -14.13 -10.68
C ASP A 239 8.68 -14.33 -9.83
N PHE A 240 8.79 -14.14 -8.53
CA PHE A 240 7.71 -14.20 -7.54
C PHE A 240 8.00 -13.29 -6.35
N ALA A 241 6.98 -13.05 -5.52
CA ALA A 241 7.12 -12.25 -4.31
C ALA A 241 6.48 -12.91 -3.09
N ILE A 242 6.96 -12.50 -1.91
CA ILE A 242 6.27 -12.63 -0.63
C ILE A 242 5.97 -11.20 -0.17
N GLY A 243 4.70 -10.85 -0.03
CA GLY A 243 4.28 -9.48 0.19
C GLY A 243 3.14 -9.33 1.20
N ALA A 244 2.95 -8.13 1.73
CA ALA A 244 1.81 -7.82 2.59
C ALA A 244 0.54 -7.55 1.77
N ALA A 245 -0.63 -7.73 2.38
CA ALA A 245 -1.95 -7.47 1.79
C ALA A 245 -2.33 -5.97 1.91
N GLY A 246 -1.45 -5.07 1.48
CA GLY A 246 -1.66 -3.62 1.48
C GLY A 246 -1.70 -3.06 0.06
N GLY A 247 -1.57 -1.74 -0.10
CA GLY A 247 -1.62 -1.05 -1.40
C GLY A 247 -0.68 -1.61 -2.47
N MET A 248 0.49 -2.14 -2.08
CA MET A 248 1.42 -2.80 -3.00
C MET A 248 0.89 -4.12 -3.60
N THR A 249 -0.22 -4.67 -3.10
CA THR A 249 -0.88 -5.82 -3.70
C THR A 249 -1.30 -5.52 -5.14
N TRP A 250 -1.92 -4.38 -5.35
CA TRP A 250 -2.37 -3.92 -6.67
C TRP A 250 -1.20 -3.60 -7.61
N GLU A 251 -0.10 -3.09 -7.06
CA GLU A 251 1.13 -2.84 -7.80
C GLU A 251 1.78 -4.16 -8.28
N ARG A 252 1.85 -5.17 -7.42
CA ARG A 252 2.34 -6.52 -7.79
C ARG A 252 1.42 -7.18 -8.83
N ALA A 253 0.10 -7.09 -8.63
CA ALA A 253 -0.88 -7.57 -9.58
C ALA A 253 -0.75 -6.87 -10.95
N CYS A 254 -0.60 -5.55 -10.96
CA CYS A 254 -0.39 -4.76 -12.19
C CYS A 254 0.85 -5.22 -12.99
N ILE A 255 1.93 -5.60 -12.31
CA ILE A 255 3.14 -6.16 -12.97
C ILE A 255 2.93 -7.61 -13.44
N GLY A 256 1.96 -8.33 -12.90
CA GLY A 256 1.81 -9.77 -13.10
C GLY A 256 2.83 -10.58 -12.31
N LEU A 257 3.18 -10.15 -11.09
CA LEU A 257 4.14 -10.82 -10.22
C LEU A 257 3.41 -11.79 -9.26
N PRO A 258 3.50 -13.11 -9.45
CA PRO A 258 2.90 -14.09 -8.55
C PRO A 258 3.34 -13.86 -7.12
N THR A 259 2.40 -13.80 -6.20
CA THR A 259 2.71 -13.37 -4.84
C THR A 259 2.08 -14.31 -3.80
N LEU A 260 2.91 -14.74 -2.83
CA LEU A 260 2.43 -15.24 -1.55
C LEU A 260 2.14 -14.04 -0.65
N THR A 261 0.87 -13.81 -0.35
CA THR A 261 0.44 -12.64 0.43
C THR A 261 0.19 -13.00 1.89
N ILE A 262 0.77 -12.21 2.80
CA ILE A 262 0.71 -12.41 4.26
C ILE A 262 0.16 -11.12 4.90
N PRO A 263 -1.00 -11.14 5.58
CA PRO A 263 -1.53 -9.98 6.28
C PRO A 263 -0.70 -9.71 7.53
N ILE A 264 0.00 -8.57 7.60
CA ILE A 264 0.89 -8.22 8.73
C ILE A 264 0.23 -7.28 9.74
N VAL A 265 -0.95 -6.73 9.43
CA VAL A 265 -1.78 -5.89 10.30
C VAL A 265 -3.26 -6.23 10.09
N TYR A 266 -4.08 -5.91 11.11
CA TYR A 266 -5.48 -6.34 11.16
C TYR A 266 -6.32 -5.91 9.94
N ASN A 267 -6.21 -4.66 9.51
CA ASN A 267 -6.96 -4.11 8.38
C ASN A 267 -6.63 -4.77 7.03
N GLN A 268 -5.51 -5.49 6.92
CA GLN A 268 -5.14 -6.24 5.71
C GLN A 268 -5.90 -7.56 5.53
N ARG A 269 -6.64 -8.02 6.54
CA ARG A 269 -7.40 -9.28 6.46
C ARG A 269 -8.51 -9.24 5.40
N PHE A 270 -9.10 -8.07 5.16
CA PHE A 270 -10.09 -7.90 4.09
C PHE A 270 -9.45 -8.13 2.71
N GLY A 271 -8.27 -7.59 2.45
CA GLY A 271 -7.54 -7.80 1.20
C GLY A 271 -7.20 -9.27 0.91
N ILE A 272 -7.08 -10.14 1.93
CA ILE A 272 -6.88 -11.58 1.74
C ILE A 272 -8.10 -12.25 1.09
N GLN A 273 -9.32 -11.84 1.45
CA GLN A 273 -10.53 -12.36 0.84
C GLN A 273 -10.59 -12.00 -0.65
N GLU A 274 -10.19 -10.78 -0.99
CA GLU A 274 -10.12 -10.30 -2.37
C GLU A 274 -9.10 -11.10 -3.20
N ILE A 275 -7.89 -11.31 -2.66
CA ILE A 275 -6.84 -12.08 -3.32
C ILE A 275 -7.31 -13.50 -3.63
N LYS A 276 -7.97 -14.17 -2.67
CA LYS A 276 -8.53 -15.52 -2.85
C LYS A 276 -9.65 -15.54 -3.89
N HIS A 277 -10.58 -14.59 -3.79
CA HIS A 277 -11.76 -14.55 -4.67
C HIS A 277 -11.39 -14.34 -6.14
N PHE A 278 -10.42 -13.47 -6.40
CA PHE A 278 -9.98 -13.15 -7.76
C PHE A 278 -8.80 -13.98 -8.25
N GLY A 279 -8.30 -14.92 -7.45
CA GLY A 279 -7.16 -15.75 -7.83
C GLY A 279 -5.91 -14.93 -8.17
N LEU A 280 -5.55 -13.97 -7.32
CA LEU A 280 -4.42 -13.06 -7.56
C LEU A 280 -3.10 -13.57 -7.00
N GLY A 281 -3.10 -14.70 -6.31
CA GLY A 281 -1.93 -15.31 -5.69
C GLY A 281 -2.29 -16.23 -4.53
N GLN A 282 -1.30 -16.75 -3.84
CA GLN A 282 -1.45 -17.55 -2.64
C GLN A 282 -1.51 -16.67 -1.38
N THR A 283 -2.09 -17.18 -0.31
CA THR A 283 -2.18 -16.49 0.98
C THR A 283 -1.77 -17.39 2.13
N LEU A 284 -1.14 -16.80 3.17
CA LEU A 284 -0.77 -17.48 4.41
C LEU A 284 -0.99 -16.53 5.58
N ASP A 285 -1.53 -17.00 6.70
CA ASP A 285 -1.61 -16.17 7.92
C ASP A 285 -0.24 -16.06 8.61
N VAL A 286 0.01 -14.95 9.31
CA VAL A 286 1.27 -14.73 10.07
C VAL A 286 1.51 -15.85 11.08
N SER A 287 0.45 -16.32 11.74
CA SER A 287 0.53 -17.41 12.74
C SER A 287 0.93 -18.76 12.16
N GLU A 288 0.80 -18.93 10.84
CA GLU A 288 1.11 -20.15 10.12
C GLU A 288 2.54 -20.17 9.55
N ILE A 289 3.31 -19.09 9.71
CA ILE A 289 4.68 -19.01 9.16
C ILE A 289 5.58 -20.05 9.81
N CYS A 290 5.81 -21.14 9.11
CA CYS A 290 6.80 -22.16 9.44
C CYS A 290 7.42 -22.74 8.15
N PRO A 291 8.53 -23.50 8.22
CA PRO A 291 9.16 -24.04 7.01
C PRO A 291 8.19 -24.86 6.15
N ASN A 292 7.40 -25.73 6.75
CA ASN A 292 6.49 -26.61 6.01
C ASN A 292 5.38 -25.85 5.27
N SER A 293 4.66 -24.95 5.95
CA SER A 293 3.59 -24.15 5.34
C SER A 293 4.13 -23.21 4.26
N MET A 294 5.32 -22.62 4.48
CA MET A 294 5.97 -21.79 3.48
C MET A 294 6.37 -22.60 2.22
N ALA A 295 6.87 -23.82 2.39
CA ALA A 295 7.19 -24.70 1.26
C ALA A 295 5.92 -25.01 0.44
N ILE A 296 4.85 -25.47 1.10
CA ILE A 296 3.57 -25.82 0.45
C ILE A 296 3.01 -24.60 -0.30
N ALA A 297 2.96 -23.43 0.35
CA ALA A 297 2.40 -22.23 -0.26
C ALA A 297 3.23 -21.73 -1.46
N LEU A 298 4.56 -21.82 -1.40
CA LEU A 298 5.44 -21.43 -2.51
C LEU A 298 5.40 -22.42 -3.67
N ASP A 299 5.28 -23.72 -3.39
CA ASP A 299 5.11 -24.75 -4.43
C ASP A 299 3.78 -24.59 -5.15
N GLN A 300 2.69 -24.35 -4.42
CA GLN A 300 1.38 -24.03 -5.00
C GLN A 300 1.41 -22.74 -5.83
N LEU A 301 2.08 -21.70 -5.31
CA LEU A 301 2.26 -20.44 -6.03
C LEU A 301 3.02 -20.66 -7.35
N HIS A 302 4.04 -21.50 -7.36
CA HIS A 302 4.79 -21.84 -8.56
C HIS A 302 3.93 -22.59 -9.59
N LEU A 303 3.24 -23.64 -9.15
CA LEU A 303 2.36 -24.45 -10.03
C LEU A 303 1.27 -23.62 -10.71
N GLN A 304 0.71 -22.62 -10.00
CA GLN A 304 -0.38 -21.77 -10.48
C GLN A 304 0.11 -20.40 -10.99
N SER A 305 1.42 -20.21 -11.13
CA SER A 305 1.99 -18.87 -11.41
C SER A 305 1.51 -18.26 -12.71
N GLU A 306 1.25 -19.05 -13.74
CA GLU A 306 0.75 -18.59 -15.02
C GLU A 306 -0.72 -18.14 -14.93
N GLU A 307 -1.56 -18.90 -14.21
CA GLU A 307 -2.96 -18.53 -13.92
C GLU A 307 -3.02 -17.18 -13.14
N TYR A 308 -2.19 -17.04 -12.11
CA TYR A 308 -2.14 -15.77 -11.36
C TYR A 308 -1.68 -14.58 -12.22
N ARG A 309 -0.79 -14.78 -13.19
CA ARG A 309 -0.40 -13.73 -14.13
C ARG A 309 -1.54 -13.32 -15.06
N GLN A 310 -2.36 -14.26 -15.49
CA GLN A 310 -3.53 -14.00 -16.33
C GLN A 310 -4.63 -13.26 -15.56
N ASN A 311 -4.87 -13.62 -14.30
CA ASN A 311 -5.85 -12.99 -13.43
C ASN A 311 -5.40 -11.61 -12.93
N ASN A 312 -4.10 -11.36 -12.86
CA ASN A 312 -3.51 -10.08 -12.48
C ASN A 312 -3.60 -9.09 -13.65
N PHE A 313 -4.09 -7.89 -13.38
CA PHE A 313 -4.44 -6.83 -14.36
C PHE A 313 -3.29 -6.29 -15.19
#